data_a8787a5b9a06866dd58325669ab92321
#
_entry.id   a8787a5b9a06866dd58325669ab92321
#
_cell.length_a   1.000
_cell.length_b   1.000
_cell.length_c   1.000
_cell.angle_alpha   90.00
_cell.angle_beta   90.00
_cell.angle_gamma   90.00
#
_symmetry.space_group_name_H-M   'P 1'
#
loop_
_entity.id
_entity.type
_entity.pdbx_description
1 polymer ?
#
loop_
_entity_poly.entity_id
_entity_poly.type
_entity_poly.pdbx_seq_one_letter_code
_entity_poly.pdbx_strand_id
1 'polypeptide(L)'
;MRITVVIPTYNEAENLPKLVSALFSLPLDLSLLVVDDNSPDGTGQLAEDLAKQHPGRIDVLRRPGKMGLRSAYLNGFQRILDSN
;
A
#
# COMPACT_ATOMS: atom_id res chain seq x y z
N MET A 1 -12.03 -8.39 -13.88
CA MET A 1 -12.12 -8.33 -12.40
C MET A 1 -10.88 -7.63 -11.84
N ARG A 2 -11.07 -6.66 -10.97
CA ARG A 2 -9.95 -5.97 -10.33
C ARG A 2 -9.55 -6.69 -9.05
N ILE A 3 -8.25 -6.91 -8.88
CA ILE A 3 -7.68 -7.54 -7.68
C ILE A 3 -7.01 -6.45 -6.87
N THR A 4 -7.34 -6.38 -5.57
CA THR A 4 -6.68 -5.45 -4.66
C THR A 4 -5.67 -6.21 -3.82
N VAL A 5 -4.43 -5.73 -3.85
CA VAL A 5 -3.32 -6.30 -3.07
C VAL A 5 -3.08 -5.38 -1.88
N VAL A 6 -3.14 -5.94 -0.67
CA VAL A 6 -2.84 -5.20 0.57
C VAL A 6 -1.36 -5.38 0.88
N ILE A 7 -0.64 -4.28 1.00
CA ILE A 7 0.81 -4.29 1.22
C ILE A 7 1.12 -3.60 2.54
N PRO A 8 1.37 -4.36 3.62
CA PRO A 8 1.82 -3.75 4.86
C PRO A 8 3.28 -3.33 4.74
N THR A 9 3.61 -2.12 5.19
CA THR A 9 4.98 -1.61 5.11
C THR A 9 5.46 -1.07 6.45
N TYR A 10 6.73 -1.34 6.72
CA TYR A 10 7.50 -0.68 7.75
C TYR A 10 8.97 -0.67 7.32
N ASN A 11 9.54 0.53 7.10
CA ASN A 11 10.91 0.69 6.60
C ASN A 11 11.17 -0.03 5.27
N GLU A 12 10.26 0.19 4.29
CA GLU A 12 10.34 -0.43 2.97
C GLU A 12 10.58 0.58 1.84
N ALA A 13 11.13 1.75 2.15
CA ALA A 13 11.31 2.81 1.15
C ALA A 13 12.17 2.36 -0.04
N GLU A 14 13.17 1.54 0.21
CA GLU A 14 14.04 1.04 -0.86
C GLU A 14 13.33 0.03 -1.76
N ASN A 15 12.51 -0.83 -1.18
CA ASN A 15 11.89 -1.95 -1.91
C ASN A 15 10.53 -1.64 -2.49
N LEU A 16 9.80 -0.70 -1.92
CA LEU A 16 8.42 -0.43 -2.32
C LEU A 16 8.30 -0.03 -3.79
N PRO A 17 9.12 0.88 -4.34
CA PRO A 17 9.01 1.23 -5.76
C PRO A 17 9.26 0.04 -6.69
N LYS A 18 10.19 -0.85 -6.29
CA LYS A 18 10.50 -2.06 -7.06
C LYS A 18 9.33 -3.03 -7.07
N LEU A 19 8.69 -3.20 -5.91
CA LEU A 19 7.52 -4.06 -5.79
C LEU A 19 6.34 -3.53 -6.61
N VAL A 20 6.07 -2.23 -6.52
CA VAL A 20 5.00 -1.60 -7.29
C VAL A 20 5.23 -1.78 -8.79
N SER A 21 6.44 -1.54 -9.25
CA SER A 21 6.79 -1.73 -10.66
C SER A 21 6.60 -3.18 -11.09
N ALA A 22 7.04 -4.13 -10.28
CA ALA A 22 6.89 -5.55 -10.60
C ALA A 22 5.43 -5.97 -10.66
N LEU A 23 4.61 -5.52 -9.70
CA LEU A 23 3.18 -5.86 -9.68
C LEU A 23 2.44 -5.28 -10.87
N PHE A 24 2.71 -4.02 -11.23
CA PHE A 24 2.02 -3.40 -12.36
C PHE A 24 2.54 -3.88 -13.72
N SER A 25 3.64 -4.65 -13.75
CA SER A 25 4.10 -5.32 -14.97
C SER A 25 3.32 -6.58 -15.27
N LEU A 26 2.58 -7.11 -14.30
CA LEU A 26 1.79 -8.32 -14.51
C LEU A 26 0.57 -8.02 -15.39
N PRO A 27 0.14 -8.99 -16.23
CA PRO A 27 -1.04 -8.80 -17.10
C PRO A 27 -2.35 -8.96 -16.32
N LEU A 28 -2.47 -8.24 -15.19
CA LEU A 28 -3.62 -8.30 -14.29
C LEU A 28 -4.10 -6.88 -13.99
N ASP A 29 -5.39 -6.74 -13.77
CA ASP A 29 -5.98 -5.48 -13.34
C ASP A 29 -5.83 -5.36 -11.82
N LEU A 30 -4.72 -4.77 -11.39
CA LEU A 30 -4.38 -4.66 -9.97
C LEU A 30 -4.59 -3.25 -9.45
N SER A 31 -5.10 -3.15 -8.23
CA SER A 31 -4.97 -1.95 -7.40
C SER A 31 -4.25 -2.34 -6.11
N LEU A 32 -3.55 -1.37 -5.52
CA LEU A 32 -2.74 -1.61 -4.33
C LEU A 32 -3.26 -0.77 -3.18
N LEU A 33 -3.27 -1.36 -1.99
CA LEU A 33 -3.49 -0.63 -0.75
C LEU A 33 -2.26 -0.78 0.11
N VAL A 34 -1.49 0.29 0.25
CA VAL A 34 -0.31 0.30 1.11
C VAL A 34 -0.74 0.71 2.51
N VAL A 35 -0.43 -0.11 3.50
CA VAL A 35 -0.72 0.19 4.91
C VAL A 35 0.62 0.45 5.59
N ASP A 36 0.95 1.72 5.80
CA ASP A 36 2.23 2.10 6.38
C ASP A 36 2.13 2.38 7.86
N ASP A 37 3.00 1.76 8.64
CA ASP A 37 3.02 1.86 10.10
C ASP A 37 3.98 2.95 10.59
N ASN A 38 3.82 4.15 10.03
CA ASN A 38 4.61 5.32 10.40
C ASN A 38 6.12 5.07 10.28
N SER A 39 6.53 4.60 9.10
CA SER A 39 7.93 4.25 8.84
C SER A 39 8.84 5.47 8.99
N PRO A 40 9.92 5.37 9.79
CA PRO A 40 10.85 6.50 9.94
C PRO A 40 11.72 6.77 8.72
N ASP A 41 11.79 5.86 7.75
CA ASP A 41 12.60 6.01 6.54
C ASP A 41 11.88 6.74 5.41
N GLY A 42 10.66 7.23 5.62
CA GLY A 42 9.90 7.94 4.60
C GLY A 42 9.06 7.05 3.70
N THR A 43 8.90 5.76 4.01
CA THR A 43 8.09 4.85 3.20
C THR A 43 6.68 5.39 2.95
N GLY A 44 6.02 5.94 3.99
CA GLY A 44 4.66 6.44 3.85
C GLY A 44 4.54 7.59 2.85
N GLN A 45 5.48 8.54 2.90
CA GLN A 45 5.51 9.64 1.94
C GLN A 45 5.79 9.13 0.52
N LEU A 46 6.72 8.18 0.40
CA LEU A 46 7.02 7.57 -0.89
C LEU A 46 5.80 6.85 -1.45
N ALA A 47 5.05 6.15 -0.62
CA ALA A 47 3.80 5.48 -1.05
C ALA A 47 2.79 6.50 -1.58
N GLU A 48 2.65 7.64 -0.91
CA GLU A 48 1.76 8.70 -1.38
C GLU A 48 2.22 9.29 -2.70
N ASP A 49 3.54 9.44 -2.90
CA ASP A 49 4.08 9.90 -4.17
C ASP A 49 3.82 8.89 -5.30
N LEU A 50 3.97 7.59 -5.00
CA LEU A 50 3.62 6.54 -5.96
C LEU A 50 2.14 6.55 -6.30
N ALA A 51 1.28 6.81 -5.31
CA ALA A 51 -0.16 6.92 -5.55
C ALA A 51 -0.50 8.04 -6.51
N LYS A 52 0.22 9.16 -6.45
CA LYS A 52 0.04 10.27 -7.40
C LYS A 52 0.48 9.91 -8.81
N GLN A 53 1.50 9.04 -8.94
CA GLN A 53 1.98 8.56 -10.23
C GLN A 53 1.05 7.53 -10.87
N HIS A 54 0.20 6.88 -10.07
CA HIS A 54 -0.72 5.84 -10.52
C HIS A 54 -2.14 6.15 -10.02
N PRO A 55 -2.76 7.24 -10.51
CA PRO A 55 -4.06 7.69 -9.99
C PRO A 55 -5.13 6.61 -10.12
N GLY A 56 -5.88 6.38 -9.05
CA GLY A 56 -6.94 5.39 -9.01
C GLY A 56 -6.46 3.94 -8.84
N ARG A 57 -5.16 3.70 -8.77
CA ARG A 57 -4.62 2.35 -8.66
C ARG A 57 -3.88 2.08 -7.35
N ILE A 58 -3.45 3.11 -6.62
CA ILE A 58 -2.77 2.97 -5.34
C ILE A 58 -3.49 3.84 -4.32
N ASP A 59 -3.84 3.25 -3.19
CA ASP A 59 -4.33 3.97 -2.02
C ASP A 59 -3.38 3.73 -0.87
N VAL A 60 -3.29 4.67 0.05
CA VAL A 60 -2.37 4.61 1.19
C VAL A 60 -3.12 4.84 2.48
N LEU A 61 -2.97 3.91 3.41
CA LEU A 61 -3.46 4.06 4.77
C LEU A 61 -2.24 4.19 5.69
N ARG A 62 -2.13 5.33 6.37
CA ARG A 62 -1.03 5.57 7.30
C ARG A 62 -1.52 5.38 8.72
N ARG A 63 -0.79 4.57 9.49
CA ARG A 63 -1.12 4.29 10.87
C ARG A 63 -0.09 4.93 11.80
N PRO A 64 -0.45 5.24 13.06
CA PRO A 64 0.41 6.05 13.93
C PRO A 64 1.65 5.31 14.48
N GLY A 65 1.76 4.00 14.27
CA GLY A 65 2.91 3.24 14.74
C GLY A 65 2.88 1.81 14.26
N LYS A 66 3.95 1.06 14.56
CA LYS A 66 4.05 -0.33 14.15
C LYS A 66 3.07 -1.18 14.96
N MET A 67 2.05 -1.72 14.32
CA MET A 67 0.97 -2.46 14.95
C MET A 67 0.93 -3.94 14.55
N GLY A 68 1.92 -4.41 13.79
CA GLY A 68 2.01 -5.79 13.36
C GLY A 68 1.24 -6.10 12.07
N LEU A 69 1.62 -7.18 11.40
CA LEU A 69 1.09 -7.53 10.08
C LEU A 69 -0.40 -7.84 10.12
N ARG A 70 -0.86 -8.60 11.13
CA ARG A 70 -2.28 -8.95 11.23
C ARG A 70 -3.16 -7.70 11.32
N SER A 71 -2.76 -6.74 12.15
CA SER A 71 -3.49 -5.49 12.31
C SER A 71 -3.49 -4.68 11.02
N ALA A 72 -2.37 -4.68 10.27
CA ALA A 72 -2.29 -3.99 8.99
C ALA A 72 -3.27 -4.58 7.98
N TYR A 73 -3.34 -5.90 7.88
CA TYR A 73 -4.29 -6.55 6.97
C TYR A 73 -5.74 -6.27 7.35
N LEU A 74 -6.06 -6.33 8.65
CA LEU A 74 -7.42 -6.05 9.10
C LEU A 74 -7.84 -4.61 8.81
N ASN A 75 -6.95 -3.66 9.05
CA ASN A 75 -7.23 -2.25 8.74
C ASN A 75 -7.38 -2.03 7.23
N GLY A 76 -6.54 -2.70 6.44
CA GLY A 76 -6.62 -2.62 4.99
C GLY A 76 -7.91 -3.17 4.45
N PHE A 77 -8.35 -4.33 4.94
CA PHE A 77 -9.62 -4.92 4.53
C PHE A 77 -10.80 -4.05 4.93
N GLN A 78 -10.78 -3.48 6.13
CA GLN A 78 -11.83 -2.57 6.57
C GLN A 78 -11.94 -1.35 5.66
N ARG A 79 -10.80 -0.78 5.27
CA ARG A 79 -10.79 0.35 4.35
C ARG A 79 -11.38 -0.01 2.99
N ILE A 80 -11.05 -1.19 2.47
CA ILE A 80 -11.62 -1.66 1.21
C ILE A 80 -13.14 -1.81 1.32
N LEU A 81 -13.62 -2.40 2.41
CA LEU A 81 -15.05 -2.56 2.65
C LEU A 81 -15.75 -1.21 2.76
N ASP A 82 -15.13 -0.25 3.44
CA ASP A 82 -15.72 1.09 3.64
C ASP A 82 -15.77 1.90 2.34
N SER A 83 -14.89 1.60 1.37
CA SER A 83 -14.85 2.32 0.10
C SER A 83 -15.82 1.77 -0.95
N ASN A 84 -16.45 0.66 -0.65
CA ASN A 84 -17.50 0.10 -1.50
C ASN A 84 -18.87 0.50 -0.96
#